data_d333ecba54cfdf3f932da7549ec6bd78
#
_entry.id   d333ecba54cfdf3f932da7549ec6bd78
#
_cell.length_a   1.000
_cell.length_b   1.000
_cell.length_c   1.000
_cell.angle_alpha   90.00
_cell.angle_beta   90.00
_cell.angle_gamma   90.00
#
_symmetry.space_group_name_H-M   'P 1'
#
loop_
_entity.id
_entity.type
_entity.pdbx_description
1 polymer ?
#
loop_
_entity_poly.entity_id
_entity_poly.type
_entity_poly.pdbx_seq_one_letter_code
_entity_poly.pdbx_strand_id
1 'polypeptide(L)'
;MGEHSPANRLVVDQPTRGADHNRSLADRADPATDEMLLPKLDNGITLLDVDGGRGVPLLQSLVLDHLLLPDGPAFWIDANGHATTTTLAQIAPSRRLLDRIHVARGFTAYQHYGAVCDLPAAVNQSIQESTASNHVQDGQPADGDGESPYTPSLIVAPAVDAQYRADDTLGDRHANTLQARTLTR
;
A
#
# COMPACT_ATOMS: atom_id res chain seq x y z
N MET A 1 -26.15 -12.84 3.18
CA MET A 1 -25.51 -13.35 1.96
C MET A 1 -24.44 -12.34 1.63
N GLY A 2 -23.19 -12.60 2.06
CA GLY A 2 -22.06 -11.69 1.82
C GLY A 2 -21.48 -12.02 0.46
N GLU A 3 -21.53 -11.08 -0.47
CA GLU A 3 -20.79 -11.16 -1.72
C GLU A 3 -19.30 -11.03 -1.40
N HIS A 4 -18.57 -12.12 -1.62
CA HIS A 4 -17.12 -12.07 -1.62
C HIS A 4 -16.67 -11.34 -2.89
N SER A 5 -16.17 -10.11 -2.72
CA SER A 5 -15.47 -9.41 -3.80
C SER A 5 -14.23 -10.23 -4.18
N PRO A 6 -14.01 -10.56 -5.45
CA PRO A 6 -12.84 -11.33 -5.87
C PRO A 6 -11.55 -10.50 -5.64
N ALA A 7 -10.54 -11.15 -5.05
CA ALA A 7 -9.21 -10.56 -4.94
C ALA A 7 -8.64 -10.31 -6.36
N ASN A 8 -8.22 -9.09 -6.62
CA ASN A 8 -7.59 -8.73 -7.89
C ASN A 8 -6.08 -8.94 -7.80
N ARG A 9 -5.51 -9.81 -8.65
CA ARG A 9 -4.08 -10.10 -8.69
C ARG A 9 -3.43 -9.28 -9.81
N LEU A 10 -2.51 -8.40 -9.45
CA LEU A 10 -1.68 -7.68 -10.40
C LEU A 10 -0.33 -8.39 -10.54
N VAL A 11 -0.05 -8.88 -11.73
CA VAL A 11 1.26 -9.44 -12.10
C VAL A 11 1.98 -8.41 -12.96
N VAL A 12 3.09 -7.88 -12.46
CA VAL A 12 3.91 -6.92 -13.20
C VAL A 12 5.09 -7.65 -13.81
N ASP A 13 5.00 -7.93 -15.10
CA ASP A 13 6.06 -8.57 -15.87
C ASP A 13 7.10 -7.52 -16.31
N GLN A 14 8.37 -7.74 -16.01
CA GLN A 14 9.43 -6.84 -16.44
C GLN A 14 9.89 -7.21 -17.86
N PRO A 15 10.05 -6.25 -18.77
CA PRO A 15 10.56 -6.55 -20.09
C PRO A 15 12.02 -7.05 -20.00
N THR A 16 12.23 -8.29 -20.36
CA THR A 16 13.57 -8.87 -20.57
C THR A 16 14.28 -8.09 -21.66
N ARG A 17 15.46 -7.54 -21.35
CA ARG A 17 16.37 -6.91 -22.30
C ARG A 17 16.91 -7.96 -23.26
N GLY A 18 16.14 -8.30 -24.28
CA GLY A 18 16.56 -9.06 -25.46
C GLY A 18 16.90 -8.09 -26.57
N ALA A 19 18.11 -8.22 -27.08
CA ALA A 19 18.66 -7.41 -28.15
C ALA A 19 17.86 -7.56 -29.44
N ASP A 20 17.24 -6.47 -29.93
CA ASP A 20 16.95 -6.28 -31.34
C ASP A 20 17.11 -4.80 -31.70
N HIS A 21 18.33 -4.45 -32.06
CA HIS A 21 18.71 -3.16 -32.63
C HIS A 21 18.40 -3.16 -34.14
N ASN A 22 17.13 -3.05 -34.51
CA ASN A 22 16.77 -2.49 -35.81
C ASN A 22 15.25 -2.38 -35.99
N ARG A 23 14.62 -1.45 -35.29
CA ARG A 23 13.28 -0.96 -35.65
C ARG A 23 13.36 0.51 -35.95
N SER A 24 12.98 0.83 -37.17
CA SER A 24 12.89 2.17 -37.75
C SER A 24 12.17 3.16 -36.85
N LEU A 25 12.72 4.35 -36.66
CA LEU A 25 12.16 5.48 -35.91
C LEU A 25 10.79 5.98 -36.41
N ALA A 26 10.31 5.46 -37.55
CA ALA A 26 9.02 5.83 -38.14
C ALA A 26 7.81 5.10 -37.53
N ASP A 27 8.02 4.01 -36.76
CA ASP A 27 6.94 3.20 -36.17
C ASP A 27 6.62 3.59 -34.72
N ARG A 28 7.13 4.75 -34.27
CA ARG A 28 6.98 5.26 -32.91
C ARG A 28 5.92 6.34 -32.72
N ALA A 29 5.04 6.51 -33.66
CA ALA A 29 3.98 7.51 -33.57
C ALA A 29 2.60 6.84 -33.57
N ASP A 30 2.28 6.10 -32.51
CA ASP A 30 0.90 5.92 -32.09
C ASP A 30 0.68 6.73 -30.79
N PRO A 31 0.14 7.96 -30.88
CA PRO A 31 0.03 8.86 -29.73
C PRO A 31 -1.27 8.63 -28.93
N ALA A 32 -1.77 7.42 -28.81
CA ALA A 32 -3.07 7.17 -28.18
C ALA A 32 -3.13 5.96 -27.26
N THR A 33 -2.01 5.46 -26.79
CA THR A 33 -2.05 4.60 -25.62
C THR A 33 -1.53 5.43 -24.45
N ASP A 34 -2.44 5.97 -23.67
CA ASP A 34 -2.20 6.49 -22.32
C ASP A 34 -1.81 5.27 -21.49
N GLU A 35 -0.60 4.78 -21.75
CA GLU A 35 -0.01 3.63 -21.09
C GLU A 35 0.31 4.08 -19.67
N MET A 36 -0.63 3.88 -18.78
CA MET A 36 -0.43 4.13 -17.37
C MET A 36 0.80 3.33 -16.93
N LEU A 37 1.85 4.04 -16.56
CA LEU A 37 3.14 3.45 -16.14
C LEU A 37 2.98 2.56 -14.91
N LEU A 38 1.96 2.80 -14.10
CA LEU A 38 1.64 2.03 -12.90
C LEU A 38 0.18 1.57 -12.95
N PRO A 39 -0.11 0.35 -12.48
CA PRO A 39 -1.48 -0.14 -12.38
C PRO A 39 -2.25 0.66 -11.33
N LYS A 40 -3.53 0.94 -11.58
CA LYS A 40 -4.42 1.55 -10.57
C LYS A 40 -4.73 0.55 -9.48
N LEU A 41 -4.76 1.03 -8.24
CA LEU A 41 -5.28 0.29 -7.12
C LEU A 41 -6.78 0.57 -7.03
N ASP A 42 -7.58 -0.44 -7.36
CA ASP A 42 -9.03 -0.38 -7.24
C ASP A 42 -9.50 -0.65 -5.80
N ASN A 43 -10.77 -0.36 -5.52
CA ASN A 43 -11.37 -0.70 -4.23
C ASN A 43 -11.35 -2.22 -4.01
N GLY A 44 -10.98 -2.63 -2.80
CA GLY A 44 -10.92 -4.03 -2.40
C GLY A 44 -9.51 -4.50 -2.08
N ILE A 45 -9.26 -5.80 -2.22
CA ILE A 45 -7.96 -6.42 -1.92
C ILE A 45 -7.20 -6.63 -3.23
N THR A 46 -6.02 -6.02 -3.34
CA THR A 46 -5.09 -6.21 -4.45
C THR A 46 -3.87 -6.98 -3.98
N LEU A 47 -3.55 -8.08 -4.64
CA LEU A 47 -2.29 -8.80 -4.46
C LEU A 47 -1.29 -8.32 -5.51
N LEU A 48 -0.21 -7.69 -5.06
CA LEU A 48 0.91 -7.31 -5.90
C LEU A 48 1.96 -8.43 -5.89
N ASP A 49 2.12 -9.09 -7.02
CA ASP A 49 3.15 -10.09 -7.25
C ASP A 49 4.18 -9.51 -8.24
N VAL A 50 5.43 -9.37 -7.79
CA VAL A 50 6.48 -8.76 -8.59
C VAL A 50 7.61 -9.76 -8.77
N ASP A 51 7.83 -10.16 -10.01
CA ASP A 51 8.97 -11.00 -10.37
C ASP A 51 10.24 -10.15 -10.47
N GLY A 52 11.30 -10.57 -9.77
CA GLY A 52 12.60 -9.91 -9.77
C GLY A 52 12.86 -8.89 -8.65
N GLY A 53 14.05 -8.26 -8.66
CA GLY A 53 14.61 -7.50 -7.54
C GLY A 53 14.08 -6.07 -7.31
N ARG A 54 13.06 -5.60 -8.05
CA ARG A 54 12.56 -4.21 -7.98
C ARG A 54 11.19 -4.05 -7.32
N GLY A 55 10.72 -5.06 -6.58
CA GLY A 55 9.40 -5.04 -5.96
C GLY A 55 9.20 -3.88 -4.98
N VAL A 56 10.20 -3.57 -4.15
CA VAL A 56 10.09 -2.50 -3.16
C VAL A 56 9.96 -1.10 -3.80
N PRO A 57 10.82 -0.68 -4.74
CA PRO A 57 10.65 0.60 -5.43
C PRO A 57 9.31 0.70 -6.18
N LEU A 58 8.86 -0.37 -6.81
CA LEU A 58 7.57 -0.39 -7.50
C LEU A 58 6.41 -0.22 -6.52
N LEU A 59 6.41 -0.95 -5.39
CA LEU A 59 5.40 -0.82 -4.34
C LEU A 59 5.37 0.61 -3.78
N GLN A 60 6.54 1.20 -3.50
CA GLN A 60 6.62 2.58 -3.01
C GLN A 60 6.06 3.58 -4.02
N SER A 61 6.36 3.39 -5.30
CA SER A 61 5.82 4.24 -6.37
C SER A 61 4.29 4.10 -6.49
N LEU A 62 3.75 2.88 -6.40
CA LEU A 62 2.31 2.63 -6.40
C LEU A 62 1.59 3.29 -5.24
N VAL A 63 2.16 3.22 -4.04
CA VAL A 63 1.59 3.87 -2.84
C VAL A 63 1.55 5.38 -3.01
N LEU A 64 2.65 5.98 -3.48
CA LEU A 64 2.72 7.42 -3.69
C LEU A 64 1.77 7.87 -4.81
N ASP A 65 1.70 7.14 -5.91
CA ASP A 65 0.79 7.42 -7.03
C ASP A 65 -0.68 7.35 -6.58
N HIS A 66 -1.05 6.31 -5.83
CA HIS A 66 -2.39 6.20 -5.25
C HIS A 66 -2.72 7.41 -4.36
N LEU A 67 -1.80 7.83 -3.49
CA LEU A 67 -2.00 8.95 -2.58
C LEU A 67 -2.11 10.33 -3.27
N LEU A 68 -1.78 10.43 -4.55
CA LEU A 68 -2.00 11.65 -5.33
C LEU A 68 -3.48 11.90 -5.65
N LEU A 69 -4.31 10.85 -5.67
CA LEU A 69 -5.71 10.93 -6.09
C LEU A 69 -6.69 11.12 -4.91
N PRO A 70 -6.74 10.24 -3.89
CA PRO A 70 -7.61 10.40 -2.74
C PRO A 70 -6.96 11.21 -1.62
N ASP A 71 -7.77 11.82 -0.77
CA ASP A 71 -7.31 12.67 0.34
C ASP A 71 -7.02 11.90 1.64
N GLY A 72 -7.32 10.62 1.76
CA GLY A 72 -7.14 9.83 2.97
C GLY A 72 -5.68 9.44 3.27
N PRO A 73 -5.36 9.04 4.52
CA PRO A 73 -4.06 8.51 4.89
C PRO A 73 -3.86 7.08 4.38
N ALA A 74 -2.59 6.67 4.24
CA ALA A 74 -2.20 5.29 4.04
C ALA A 74 -1.61 4.71 5.33
N PHE A 75 -1.99 3.48 5.66
CA PHE A 75 -1.42 2.71 6.76
C PHE A 75 -0.55 1.59 6.20
N TRP A 76 0.72 1.58 6.60
CA TRP A 76 1.70 0.61 6.13
C TRP A 76 2.18 -0.26 7.28
N ILE A 77 1.85 -1.55 7.23
CA ILE A 77 2.34 -2.55 8.19
C ILE A 77 3.58 -3.20 7.59
N ASP A 78 4.75 -2.76 8.04
CA ASP A 78 6.03 -3.12 7.46
C ASP A 78 6.65 -4.34 8.14
N ALA A 79 6.91 -5.39 7.37
CA ALA A 79 7.51 -6.64 7.86
C ALA A 79 9.03 -6.73 7.62
N ASN A 80 9.58 -6.08 6.61
CA ASN A 80 10.98 -6.28 6.19
C ASN A 80 11.70 -4.97 5.82
N GLY A 81 11.23 -3.83 6.32
CA GLY A 81 11.83 -2.55 5.99
C GLY A 81 11.48 -2.03 4.58
N HIS A 82 10.37 -2.50 3.99
CA HIS A 82 9.90 -2.04 2.68
C HIS A 82 9.44 -0.57 2.69
N ALA A 83 8.99 -0.07 3.84
CA ALA A 83 8.65 1.34 4.07
C ALA A 83 9.88 2.16 4.47
N THR A 84 10.96 2.08 3.70
CA THR A 84 12.18 2.86 3.98
C THR A 84 11.92 4.34 3.72
N THR A 85 11.95 5.14 4.78
CA THR A 85 11.64 6.59 4.73
C THR A 85 12.58 7.35 3.81
N THR A 86 13.85 6.96 3.72
CA THR A 86 14.83 7.59 2.82
C THR A 86 14.44 7.44 1.35
N THR A 87 14.08 6.22 0.91
CA THR A 87 13.68 5.98 -0.48
C THR A 87 12.35 6.61 -0.79
N LEU A 88 11.37 6.53 0.11
CA LEU A 88 10.09 7.24 -0.04
C LEU A 88 10.30 8.75 -0.19
N ALA A 89 11.19 9.35 0.63
CA ALA A 89 11.49 10.78 0.55
C ALA A 89 12.19 11.19 -0.75
N GLN A 90 12.95 10.28 -1.37
CA GLN A 90 13.63 10.55 -2.65
C GLN A 90 12.69 10.56 -3.85
N ILE A 91 11.62 9.74 -3.81
CA ILE A 91 10.69 9.59 -4.92
C ILE A 91 9.38 10.36 -4.72
N ALA A 92 9.07 10.79 -3.50
CA ALA A 92 7.84 11.53 -3.20
C ALA A 92 7.87 12.92 -3.85
N PRO A 93 6.81 13.31 -4.57
CA PRO A 93 6.71 14.62 -5.21
C PRO A 93 6.59 15.77 -4.19
N SER A 94 6.15 15.50 -2.97
CA SER A 94 6.05 16.48 -1.91
C SER A 94 6.18 15.86 -0.52
N ARG A 95 6.65 16.64 0.46
CA ARG A 95 6.72 16.22 1.86
C ARG A 95 5.32 15.97 2.46
N ARG A 96 4.32 16.75 2.06
CA ARG A 96 2.93 16.59 2.54
C ARG A 96 2.36 15.20 2.24
N LEU A 97 2.80 14.59 1.13
CA LEU A 97 2.37 13.24 0.78
C LEU A 97 2.94 12.21 1.77
N LEU A 98 4.20 12.41 2.22
CA LEU A 98 4.83 11.54 3.22
C LEU A 98 4.15 11.64 4.58
N ASP A 99 3.69 12.81 4.97
CA ASP A 99 3.01 13.04 6.25
C ASP A 99 1.67 12.26 6.35
N ARG A 100 1.15 11.79 5.21
CA ARG A 100 -0.05 10.95 5.12
C ARG A 100 0.23 9.45 5.23
N ILE A 101 1.50 9.03 5.30
CA ILE A 101 1.89 7.62 5.37
C ILE A 101 2.22 7.27 6.83
N HIS A 102 1.34 6.49 7.46
CA HIS A 102 1.54 5.97 8.81
C HIS A 102 2.18 4.60 8.74
N VAL A 103 3.38 4.43 9.31
CA VAL A 103 4.15 3.17 9.24
C VAL A 103 4.20 2.51 10.61
N ALA A 104 3.66 1.30 10.71
CA ALA A 104 3.88 0.40 11.84
C ALA A 104 4.88 -0.67 11.42
N ARG A 105 6.03 -0.77 12.11
CA ARG A 105 7.10 -1.70 11.77
C ARG A 105 7.22 -2.81 12.79
N GLY A 106 7.08 -4.05 12.34
CA GLY A 106 7.36 -5.25 13.11
C GLY A 106 8.72 -5.84 12.75
N PHE A 107 9.59 -6.02 13.74
CA PHE A 107 10.90 -6.66 13.57
C PHE A 107 10.86 -8.16 13.92
N THR A 108 9.79 -8.61 14.57
CA THR A 108 9.52 -10.00 14.90
C THR A 108 8.10 -10.37 14.48
N ALA A 109 7.82 -11.66 14.36
CA ALA A 109 6.48 -12.17 14.04
C ALA A 109 5.42 -11.67 15.02
N TYR A 110 5.73 -11.60 16.30
CA TYR A 110 4.80 -11.10 17.33
C TYR A 110 4.54 -9.61 17.21
N GLN A 111 5.57 -8.80 16.94
CA GLN A 111 5.41 -7.37 16.73
C GLN A 111 4.60 -7.07 15.47
N HIS A 112 4.85 -7.81 14.38
CA HIS A 112 4.07 -7.69 13.16
C HIS A 112 2.61 -8.06 13.40
N TYR A 113 2.34 -9.19 14.07
CA TYR A 113 0.98 -9.59 14.43
C TYR A 113 0.30 -8.55 15.34
N GLY A 114 1.01 -8.00 16.33
CA GLY A 114 0.52 -6.92 17.18
C GLY A 114 0.10 -5.70 16.33
N ALA A 115 0.96 -5.24 15.42
CA ALA A 115 0.66 -4.13 14.53
C ALA A 115 -0.58 -4.36 13.67
N VAL A 116 -0.78 -5.60 13.17
CA VAL A 116 -2.02 -5.97 12.44
C VAL A 116 -3.24 -5.91 13.36
N CYS A 117 -3.13 -6.39 14.60
CA CYS A 117 -4.23 -6.34 15.57
C CYS A 117 -4.60 -4.91 15.98
N ASP A 118 -3.61 -4.02 16.05
CA ASP A 118 -3.79 -2.62 16.49
C ASP A 118 -4.27 -1.71 15.33
N LEU A 119 -4.16 -2.17 14.07
CA LEU A 119 -4.54 -1.38 12.91
C LEU A 119 -5.96 -0.80 12.97
N PRO A 120 -7.02 -1.54 13.35
CA PRO A 120 -8.37 -0.97 13.45
C PRO A 120 -8.46 0.18 14.44
N ALA A 121 -7.74 0.08 15.57
CA ALA A 121 -7.70 1.15 16.57
C ALA A 121 -6.96 2.39 16.04
N ALA A 122 -5.82 2.20 15.36
CA ALA A 122 -5.05 3.28 14.75
C ALA A 122 -5.85 4.01 13.67
N VAL A 123 -6.58 3.27 12.83
CA VAL A 123 -7.48 3.83 11.82
C VAL A 123 -8.58 4.67 12.48
N ASN A 124 -9.27 4.13 13.49
CA ASN A 124 -10.31 4.86 14.20
C ASN A 124 -9.79 6.13 14.91
N GLN A 125 -8.59 6.07 15.49
CA GLN A 125 -7.95 7.23 16.09
C GLN A 125 -7.66 8.32 15.04
N SER A 126 -7.10 7.96 13.89
CA SER A 126 -6.84 8.89 12.80
C SER A 126 -8.12 9.59 12.32
N ILE A 127 -9.23 8.85 12.19
CA ILE A 127 -10.55 9.41 11.84
C ILE A 127 -11.01 10.42 12.89
N GLN A 128 -10.91 10.09 14.19
CA GLN A 128 -11.33 10.97 15.29
C GLN A 128 -10.50 12.26 15.37
N GLU A 129 -9.17 12.17 15.26
CA GLU A 129 -8.26 13.31 15.29
C GLU A 129 -8.56 14.29 14.16
N SER A 130 -8.87 13.77 13.01
CA SER A 130 -9.20 14.57 11.83
C SER A 130 -10.57 15.24 11.96
N THR A 131 -11.56 14.57 12.53
CA THR A 131 -12.87 15.16 12.81
C THR A 131 -12.79 16.28 13.86
N ALA A 132 -11.95 16.09 14.89
CA ALA A 132 -11.74 17.10 15.92
C ALA A 132 -11.05 18.37 15.38
N SER A 133 -10.11 18.22 14.44
CA SER A 133 -9.40 19.34 13.84
C SER A 133 -10.29 20.22 12.95
N ASN A 134 -11.31 19.64 12.31
CA ASN A 134 -12.25 20.39 11.45
C ASN A 134 -13.35 21.15 12.23
N HIS A 135 -13.64 20.76 13.45
CA HIS A 135 -14.63 21.47 14.27
C HIS A 135 -14.13 22.84 14.76
N VAL A 136 -12.85 23.16 14.57
CA VAL A 136 -12.23 24.45 14.98
C VAL A 136 -12.24 25.48 13.85
N GLN A 137 -12.46 25.08 12.60
CA GLN A 137 -12.53 26.00 11.47
C GLN A 137 -13.92 25.96 10.80
N ASP A 138 -14.67 27.02 11.04
CA ASP A 138 -15.88 27.47 10.34
C ASP A 138 -17.13 26.57 10.35
N GLY A 139 -18.18 27.14 10.97
CA GLY A 139 -19.57 26.64 11.02
C GLY A 139 -20.30 26.67 9.67
N GLN A 140 -19.81 26.00 8.67
CA GLN A 140 -20.51 25.77 7.42
C GLN A 140 -20.81 24.27 7.26
N PRO A 141 -22.09 23.87 7.18
CA PRO A 141 -22.43 22.48 6.90
C PRO A 141 -21.95 22.14 5.49
N ALA A 142 -21.11 21.13 5.37
CA ALA A 142 -20.71 20.54 4.09
C ALA A 142 -21.91 19.72 3.55
N ASP A 143 -22.73 20.33 2.70
CA ASP A 143 -23.65 19.60 1.83
C ASP A 143 -22.83 18.95 0.70
N GLY A 144 -22.49 17.69 0.88
CA GLY A 144 -21.84 16.90 -0.17
C GLY A 144 -21.67 15.47 0.31
N ASP A 145 -22.18 14.53 -0.48
CA ASP A 145 -21.95 13.07 -0.36
C ASP A 145 -20.45 12.70 -0.63
N GLY A 146 -19.54 13.59 -0.26
CA GLY A 146 -18.11 13.39 -0.32
C GLY A 146 -17.68 12.39 0.74
N GLU A 147 -17.08 11.30 0.32
CA GLU A 147 -16.32 10.36 1.13
C GLU A 147 -15.49 11.16 2.15
N SER A 148 -15.66 10.86 3.43
CA SER A 148 -14.99 11.62 4.50
C SER A 148 -13.48 11.67 4.19
N PRO A 149 -12.85 12.85 4.11
CA PRO A 149 -11.42 12.98 3.75
C PRO A 149 -10.47 12.26 4.73
N TYR A 150 -11.02 11.65 5.75
CA TYR A 150 -10.30 11.01 6.86
C TYR A 150 -10.41 9.49 6.86
N THR A 151 -11.18 8.92 5.93
CA THR A 151 -11.17 7.46 5.73
C THR A 151 -9.83 7.07 5.15
N PRO A 152 -9.16 6.01 5.68
CA PRO A 152 -7.91 5.56 5.08
C PRO A 152 -8.12 5.19 3.62
N SER A 153 -7.31 5.77 2.76
CA SER A 153 -7.37 5.49 1.33
C SER A 153 -6.69 4.19 0.95
N LEU A 154 -5.73 3.73 1.78
CA LEU A 154 -4.93 2.55 1.49
C LEU A 154 -4.40 1.89 2.76
N ILE A 155 -4.42 0.55 2.78
CA ILE A 155 -3.69 -0.27 3.73
C ILE A 155 -2.68 -1.10 2.94
N VAL A 156 -1.39 -1.05 3.35
CA VAL A 156 -0.28 -1.73 2.68
C VAL A 156 0.34 -2.72 3.64
N ALA A 157 0.41 -3.99 3.26
CA ALA A 157 1.02 -5.05 4.05
C ALA A 157 1.95 -5.90 3.18
N PRO A 158 3.18 -5.44 2.91
CA PRO A 158 4.12 -6.18 2.09
C PRO A 158 4.70 -7.37 2.85
N ALA A 159 4.96 -8.45 2.15
CA ALA A 159 5.63 -9.65 2.68
C ALA A 159 5.03 -10.14 4.01
N VAL A 160 3.69 -10.20 4.07
CA VAL A 160 2.91 -10.53 5.29
C VAL A 160 3.38 -11.79 5.99
N ASP A 161 3.90 -12.74 5.24
CA ASP A 161 4.36 -14.04 5.73
C ASP A 161 5.86 -14.10 6.07
N ALA A 162 6.65 -13.12 5.64
CA ALA A 162 8.11 -13.16 5.73
C ALA A 162 8.59 -13.26 7.19
N GLN A 163 7.99 -12.50 8.11
CA GLN A 163 8.35 -12.52 9.53
C GLN A 163 8.05 -13.87 10.18
N TYR A 164 6.98 -14.55 9.76
CA TYR A 164 6.60 -15.84 10.33
C TYR A 164 7.48 -16.98 9.84
N ARG A 165 8.03 -16.85 8.62
CA ARG A 165 8.97 -17.82 8.05
C ARG A 165 10.41 -17.62 8.50
N ALA A 166 10.79 -16.38 8.81
CA ALA A 166 12.17 -16.03 9.19
C ALA A 166 12.44 -16.13 10.70
N ASP A 167 11.42 -16.33 11.53
CA ASP A 167 11.56 -16.36 12.99
C ASP A 167 11.91 -17.77 13.46
N ASP A 168 13.20 -18.04 13.64
CA ASP A 168 13.73 -19.32 14.11
C ASP A 168 13.27 -19.68 15.54
N THR A 169 12.72 -18.72 16.29
CA THR A 169 12.21 -18.95 17.66
C THR A 169 10.77 -19.44 17.67
N LEU A 170 10.07 -19.28 16.54
CA LEU A 170 8.72 -19.78 16.34
C LEU A 170 8.77 -21.20 15.79
N GLY A 171 8.29 -22.17 16.58
CA GLY A 171 8.03 -23.49 16.00
C GLY A 171 6.98 -23.38 14.88
N ASP A 172 7.09 -24.21 13.83
CA ASP A 172 6.26 -24.19 12.61
C ASP A 172 4.75 -24.06 12.88
N ARG A 173 4.23 -24.69 13.92
CA ARG A 173 2.81 -24.60 14.31
C ARG A 173 2.40 -23.19 14.74
N HIS A 174 3.26 -22.52 15.51
CA HIS A 174 2.99 -21.16 15.97
C HIS A 174 3.08 -20.18 14.82
N ALA A 175 4.11 -20.30 13.98
CA ALA A 175 4.27 -19.50 12.76
C ALA A 175 3.03 -19.60 11.87
N ASN A 176 2.60 -20.80 11.53
CA ASN A 176 1.40 -21.05 10.70
C ASN A 176 0.13 -20.51 11.36
N THR A 177 0.00 -20.62 12.68
CA THR A 177 -1.17 -20.11 13.41
C THR A 177 -1.22 -18.57 13.39
N LEU A 178 -0.09 -17.91 13.63
CA LEU A 178 -0.01 -16.44 13.59
C LEU A 178 -0.25 -15.92 12.17
N GLN A 179 0.37 -16.55 11.17
CA GLN A 179 0.16 -16.21 9.76
C GLN A 179 -1.32 -16.32 9.36
N ALA A 180 -1.96 -17.44 9.68
CA ALA A 180 -3.37 -17.65 9.38
C ALA A 180 -4.26 -16.59 10.06
N ARG A 181 -3.99 -16.26 11.32
CA ARG A 181 -4.71 -15.20 12.04
C ARG A 181 -4.49 -13.81 11.46
N THR A 182 -3.30 -13.52 10.96
CA THR A 182 -2.99 -12.25 10.29
C THR A 182 -3.81 -12.10 9.01
N LEU A 183 -3.91 -13.16 8.22
CA LEU A 183 -4.64 -13.13 6.95
C LEU A 183 -6.18 -13.11 7.09
N THR A 184 -6.69 -13.37 8.29
CA THR A 184 -8.14 -13.38 8.58
C THR A 184 -8.63 -12.14 9.35
N ARG A 185 -7.75 -11.18 9.63
CA ARG A 185 -8.06 -9.91 10.29
C ARG A 185 -8.40 -8.82 9.30
#